data_d31b1e160e7bae8fe5e63086d7b0dc8a
#
_entry.id   d31b1e160e7bae8fe5e63086d7b0dc8a
#
_cell.length_a   1.000
_cell.length_b   1.000
_cell.length_c   1.000
_cell.angle_alpha   90.00
_cell.angle_beta   90.00
_cell.angle_gamma   90.00
#
_symmetry.space_group_name_H-M   'P 1'
#
loop_
_entity.id
_entity.type
_entity.pdbx_description
1 polymer ?
#
loop_
_entity_poly.entity_id
_entity_poly.type
_entity_poly.pdbx_seq_one_letter_code
_entity_poly.pdbx_strand_id
1 'polypeptide(L)'
;MDSYIALTLFGCFFVLVFIGVPISFSIGIATVASMLLMFPWDIAAITVSQRLANGLDNFALLAIPFFIFAGTLMNSGGIAIRLINLAQVMVGRVPGSLGHVNVLANMMFGSISGSAVAAAAAVGGTLNPIQTKEGYDPAFSTAVNVSSCITGLLIPPSNVLIVFSLTAGGVSVASLFMAGYLPGILMGLAVMIVCGIIAKRRGYPLSEKATFAQACKAFLDALPSLLLVFIVMGGILGGIFTAAEASAIAVVYTFILSVLIYREVKWRDLPKLILESVVTTSIVLLLIGFSVGMSWAMTNADIPYMISDALMGISDNPLVILLLINIVLLIVGIFMDMTPA
;
A
#
# COMPACT_ATOMS: atom_id res chain seq x y z
N MET A 1 -11.44 26.46 24.18
CA MET A 1 -10.22 26.77 23.42
C MET A 1 -9.91 25.62 22.45
N ASP A 2 -10.07 24.40 22.90
CA ASP A 2 -9.73 23.18 22.16
C ASP A 2 -10.57 22.98 20.88
N SER A 3 -11.84 23.34 20.90
CA SER A 3 -12.71 23.31 19.70
C SER A 3 -12.24 24.25 18.57
N TYR A 4 -11.68 25.43 18.92
CA TYR A 4 -11.13 26.33 17.90
C TYR A 4 -9.84 25.81 17.30
N ILE A 5 -9.00 25.12 18.11
CA ILE A 5 -7.76 24.51 17.65
C ILE A 5 -8.10 23.36 16.71
N ALA A 6 -9.05 22.50 17.08
CA ALA A 6 -9.53 21.41 16.23
C ALA A 6 -10.11 21.94 14.90
N LEU A 7 -10.94 22.98 14.97
CA LEU A 7 -11.52 23.60 13.77
C LEU A 7 -10.44 24.20 12.87
N THR A 8 -9.42 24.84 13.43
CA THR A 8 -8.30 25.41 12.65
C THR A 8 -7.48 24.31 12.04
N LEU A 9 -7.17 23.23 12.80
CA LEU A 9 -6.38 22.10 12.30
C LEU A 9 -7.07 21.44 11.11
N PHE A 10 -8.28 20.95 11.31
CA PHE A 10 -9.02 20.25 10.24
C PHE A 10 -9.51 21.19 9.15
N GLY A 11 -9.97 22.40 9.49
CA GLY A 11 -10.41 23.39 8.53
C GLY A 11 -9.28 23.83 7.60
N CYS A 12 -8.12 24.18 8.14
CA CYS A 12 -6.95 24.55 7.37
C CYS A 12 -6.49 23.35 6.49
N PHE A 13 -6.44 22.15 7.06
CA PHE A 13 -6.07 20.94 6.33
C PHE A 13 -6.99 20.70 5.12
N PHE A 14 -8.30 20.64 5.32
CA PHE A 14 -9.23 20.39 4.22
C PHE A 14 -9.24 21.52 3.19
N VAL A 15 -9.18 22.76 3.60
CA VAL A 15 -9.10 23.91 2.67
C VAL A 15 -7.87 23.77 1.76
N LEU A 16 -6.69 23.47 2.33
CA LEU A 16 -5.46 23.30 1.56
C LEU A 16 -5.55 22.11 0.59
N VAL A 17 -6.09 20.97 1.04
CA VAL A 17 -6.31 19.79 0.19
C VAL A 17 -7.26 20.13 -0.98
N PHE A 18 -8.38 20.82 -0.73
CA PHE A 18 -9.33 21.21 -1.78
C PHE A 18 -8.76 22.23 -2.78
N ILE A 19 -7.81 23.06 -2.36
CA ILE A 19 -7.07 23.98 -3.26
C ILE A 19 -6.02 23.22 -4.10
N GLY A 20 -5.72 21.93 -3.74
CA GLY A 20 -4.75 21.11 -4.48
C GLY A 20 -3.34 21.16 -3.92
N VAL A 21 -3.14 21.62 -2.70
CA VAL A 21 -1.85 21.54 -2.01
C VAL A 21 -1.54 20.08 -1.69
N PRO A 22 -0.31 19.58 -1.92
CA PRO A 22 0.05 18.20 -1.57
C PRO A 22 -0.22 17.91 -0.08
N ILE A 23 -0.73 16.72 0.21
CA ILE A 23 -1.24 16.33 1.54
C ILE A 23 -0.19 16.53 2.64
N SER A 24 1.06 16.14 2.38
CA SER A 24 2.16 16.32 3.34
C SER A 24 2.33 17.78 3.79
N PHE A 25 2.30 18.72 2.84
CA PHE A 25 2.38 20.15 3.15
C PHE A 25 1.09 20.65 3.82
N SER A 26 -0.07 20.14 3.42
CA SER A 26 -1.34 20.50 4.04
C SER A 26 -1.37 20.10 5.52
N ILE A 27 -0.87 18.91 5.87
CA ILE A 27 -0.70 18.47 7.26
C ILE A 27 0.28 19.39 8.01
N GLY A 28 1.44 19.66 7.42
CA GLY A 28 2.47 20.50 8.04
C GLY A 28 1.98 21.93 8.32
N ILE A 29 1.35 22.57 7.34
CA ILE A 29 0.83 23.93 7.47
C ILE A 29 -0.32 23.98 8.48
N ALA A 30 -1.26 23.02 8.43
CA ALA A 30 -2.37 22.94 9.37
C ALA A 30 -1.86 22.73 10.81
N THR A 31 -0.83 21.89 10.99
CA THR A 31 -0.18 21.69 12.29
C THR A 31 0.44 22.96 12.82
N VAL A 32 1.23 23.68 12.01
CA VAL A 32 1.83 24.96 12.41
C VAL A 32 0.73 25.98 12.74
N ALA A 33 -0.29 26.12 11.88
CA ALA A 33 -1.38 27.05 12.09
C ALA A 33 -2.13 26.78 13.41
N SER A 34 -2.42 25.52 13.73
CA SER A 34 -3.08 25.15 14.99
C SER A 34 -2.17 25.41 16.20
N MET A 35 -0.89 25.14 16.09
CA MET A 35 0.06 25.37 17.18
C MET A 35 0.29 26.86 17.47
N LEU A 36 0.15 27.74 16.48
CA LEU A 36 0.22 29.18 16.68
C LEU A 36 -0.93 29.75 17.50
N LEU A 37 -2.04 29.02 17.62
CA LEU A 37 -3.12 29.38 18.56
C LEU A 37 -2.79 29.01 20.00
N MET A 38 -1.86 28.06 20.19
CA MET A 38 -1.48 27.54 21.51
C MET A 38 -0.19 28.18 22.03
N PHE A 39 0.76 28.46 21.15
CA PHE A 39 2.12 28.87 21.49
C PHE A 39 2.60 30.03 20.62
N PRO A 40 3.54 30.87 21.12
CA PRO A 40 4.26 31.83 20.30
C PRO A 40 5.03 31.14 19.16
N TRP A 41 5.30 31.89 18.09
CA TRP A 41 5.95 31.40 16.88
C TRP A 41 7.23 30.59 17.15
N ASP A 42 8.10 31.10 18.03
CA ASP A 42 9.39 30.46 18.32
C ASP A 42 9.20 29.05 18.89
N ILE A 43 8.27 28.89 19.84
CA ILE A 43 7.97 27.61 20.48
C ILE A 43 7.29 26.67 19.48
N ALA A 44 6.31 27.17 18.72
CA ALA A 44 5.60 26.39 17.71
C ALA A 44 6.57 25.83 16.65
N ALA A 45 7.42 26.68 16.09
CA ALA A 45 8.40 26.31 15.05
C ALA A 45 9.43 25.27 15.55
N ILE A 46 9.99 25.49 16.75
CA ILE A 46 10.94 24.55 17.35
C ILE A 46 10.24 23.21 17.63
N THR A 47 9.05 23.23 18.20
CA THR A 47 8.33 22.00 18.55
C THR A 47 7.97 21.18 17.32
N VAL A 48 7.44 21.79 16.25
CA VAL A 48 7.13 21.08 15.00
C VAL A 48 8.39 20.48 14.40
N SER A 49 9.49 21.25 14.35
CA SER A 49 10.77 20.77 13.80
C SER A 49 11.32 19.58 14.60
N GLN A 50 11.27 19.65 15.93
CA GLN A 50 11.72 18.56 16.79
C GLN A 50 10.86 17.32 16.64
N ARG A 51 9.52 17.47 16.56
CA ARG A 51 8.60 16.33 16.39
C ARG A 51 8.77 15.67 15.03
N LEU A 52 8.98 16.46 13.99
CA LEU A 52 9.29 15.94 12.66
C LEU A 52 10.60 15.16 12.66
N ALA A 53 11.67 15.72 13.21
CA ALA A 53 12.97 15.07 13.28
C ALA A 53 12.91 13.76 14.11
N ASN A 54 12.32 13.81 15.31
CA ASN A 54 12.18 12.65 16.18
C ASN A 54 11.25 11.58 15.60
N GLY A 55 10.21 11.98 14.84
CA GLY A 55 9.32 11.05 14.17
C GLY A 55 10.00 10.27 13.05
N LEU A 56 11.05 10.83 12.46
CA LEU A 56 11.85 10.19 11.41
C LEU A 56 13.04 9.38 11.96
N ASP A 57 13.42 9.60 13.22
CA ASP A 57 14.53 8.89 13.88
C ASP A 57 14.07 7.53 14.42
N ASN A 58 13.68 6.64 13.50
CA ASN A 58 13.29 5.27 13.84
C ASN A 58 13.88 4.29 12.82
N PHE A 59 14.65 3.32 13.33
CA PHE A 59 15.32 2.32 12.48
C PHE A 59 14.35 1.51 11.61
N ALA A 60 13.12 1.24 12.08
CA ALA A 60 12.12 0.50 11.31
C ALA A 60 11.65 1.26 10.05
N LEU A 61 11.76 2.60 10.03
CA LEU A 61 11.45 3.41 8.84
C LEU A 61 12.40 3.14 7.67
N LEU A 62 13.61 2.62 7.92
CA LEU A 62 14.53 2.22 6.86
C LEU A 62 13.96 1.10 5.98
N ALA A 63 13.01 0.33 6.47
CA ALA A 63 12.34 -0.68 5.65
C ALA A 63 11.59 -0.07 4.45
N ILE A 64 11.02 1.13 4.61
CA ILE A 64 10.18 1.78 3.60
C ILE A 64 10.98 2.09 2.32
N PRO A 65 12.10 2.85 2.35
CA PRO A 65 12.89 3.13 1.15
C PRO A 65 13.38 1.87 0.44
N PHE A 66 13.78 0.86 1.20
CA PHE A 66 14.26 -0.38 0.61
C PHE A 66 13.13 -1.19 -0.04
N PHE A 67 11.97 -1.33 0.59
CA PHE A 67 10.83 -1.98 -0.05
C PHE A 67 10.30 -1.20 -1.26
N ILE A 68 10.28 0.14 -1.21
CA ILE A 68 9.92 0.97 -2.36
C ILE A 68 10.89 0.71 -3.52
N PHE A 69 12.19 0.71 -3.26
CA PHE A 69 13.20 0.46 -4.29
C PHE A 69 13.13 -0.97 -4.82
N ALA A 70 12.96 -1.97 -3.95
CA ALA A 70 12.73 -3.34 -4.38
C ALA A 70 11.49 -3.45 -5.28
N GLY A 71 10.37 -2.79 -4.90
CA GLY A 71 9.14 -2.74 -5.70
C GLY A 71 9.36 -2.09 -7.07
N THR A 72 10.10 -0.99 -7.15
CA THR A 72 10.45 -0.30 -8.40
C THR A 72 11.31 -1.20 -9.31
N LEU A 73 12.30 -1.90 -8.74
CA LEU A 73 13.11 -2.88 -9.47
C LEU A 73 12.25 -4.04 -10.00
N MET A 74 11.32 -4.54 -9.21
CA MET A 74 10.42 -5.62 -9.61
C MET A 74 9.48 -5.22 -10.74
N ASN A 75 8.94 -4.01 -10.67
CA ASN A 75 8.05 -3.48 -11.70
C ASN A 75 8.75 -3.40 -13.06
N SER A 76 10.00 -2.93 -13.08
CA SER A 76 10.81 -2.80 -14.30
C SER A 76 11.55 -4.08 -14.66
N GLY A 77 11.70 -5.02 -13.74
CA GLY A 77 12.51 -6.25 -13.87
C GLY A 77 11.79 -7.45 -14.47
N GLY A 78 10.60 -7.27 -15.06
CA GLY A 78 9.87 -8.35 -15.72
C GLY A 78 9.29 -9.41 -14.76
N ILE A 79 9.25 -9.12 -13.45
CA ILE A 79 8.66 -10.02 -12.44
C ILE A 79 7.16 -10.10 -12.63
N ALA A 80 6.51 -8.96 -12.89
CA ALA A 80 5.06 -8.90 -13.06
C ALA A 80 4.54 -9.83 -14.17
N ILE A 81 5.20 -9.86 -15.34
CA ILE A 81 4.78 -10.71 -16.44
C ILE A 81 4.90 -12.21 -16.11
N ARG A 82 5.91 -12.61 -15.33
CA ARG A 82 6.09 -14.00 -14.89
C ARG A 82 5.02 -14.43 -13.90
N LEU A 83 4.63 -13.56 -12.97
CA LEU A 83 3.54 -13.79 -12.05
C LEU A 83 2.17 -13.82 -12.77
N ILE A 84 1.96 -12.97 -13.78
CA ILE A 84 0.76 -12.98 -14.62
C ILE A 84 0.66 -14.31 -15.37
N ASN A 85 1.75 -14.78 -15.97
CA ASN A 85 1.78 -16.05 -16.67
C ASN A 85 1.48 -17.23 -15.73
N LEU A 86 2.00 -17.20 -14.51
CA LEU A 86 1.68 -18.19 -13.48
C LEU A 86 0.21 -18.10 -13.08
N ALA A 87 -0.30 -16.90 -12.81
CA ALA A 87 -1.71 -16.68 -12.46
C ALA A 87 -2.64 -17.18 -13.58
N GLN A 88 -2.29 -16.99 -14.86
CA GLN A 88 -3.06 -17.47 -16.00
C GLN A 88 -3.17 -19.00 -16.02
N VAL A 89 -2.10 -19.68 -15.70
CA VAL A 89 -2.11 -21.15 -15.60
C VAL A 89 -2.89 -21.63 -14.40
N MET A 90 -2.78 -20.95 -13.26
CA MET A 90 -3.50 -21.32 -12.02
C MET A 90 -5.01 -21.11 -12.14
N VAL A 91 -5.45 -20.01 -12.75
CA VAL A 91 -6.88 -19.71 -12.95
C VAL A 91 -7.51 -20.69 -13.92
N GLY A 92 -6.78 -21.08 -14.96
CA GLY A 92 -7.26 -22.03 -15.93
C GLY A 92 -8.48 -21.57 -16.72
N ARG A 93 -9.44 -22.49 -16.97
CA ARG A 93 -10.57 -22.27 -17.87
C ARG A 93 -11.83 -21.86 -17.10
N VAL A 94 -11.86 -20.61 -16.65
CA VAL A 94 -13.01 -20.01 -15.96
C VAL A 94 -13.60 -18.88 -16.82
N PRO A 95 -14.93 -18.65 -16.85
CA PRO A 95 -15.52 -17.51 -17.52
C PRO A 95 -14.91 -16.19 -17.03
N GLY A 96 -14.45 -15.36 -17.97
CA GLY A 96 -13.75 -14.13 -17.60
C GLY A 96 -12.38 -14.37 -16.97
N SER A 97 -11.69 -15.41 -17.41
CA SER A 97 -10.40 -15.85 -16.86
C SER A 97 -9.38 -14.72 -16.72
N LEU A 98 -9.27 -13.80 -17.69
CA LEU A 98 -8.32 -12.68 -17.60
C LEU A 98 -8.67 -11.70 -16.47
N GLY A 99 -9.94 -11.59 -16.07
CA GLY A 99 -10.31 -10.83 -14.87
C GLY A 99 -9.81 -11.50 -13.60
N HIS A 100 -9.98 -12.82 -13.47
CA HIS A 100 -9.46 -13.59 -12.34
C HIS A 100 -7.92 -13.61 -12.31
N VAL A 101 -7.28 -13.68 -13.48
CA VAL A 101 -5.83 -13.55 -13.63
C VAL A 101 -5.36 -12.19 -13.11
N ASN A 102 -6.09 -11.11 -13.40
CA ASN A 102 -5.78 -9.78 -12.90
C ASN A 102 -5.80 -9.75 -11.36
N VAL A 103 -6.86 -10.32 -10.76
CA VAL A 103 -6.96 -10.37 -9.28
C VAL A 103 -5.81 -11.18 -8.68
N LEU A 104 -5.58 -12.40 -9.17
CA LEU A 104 -4.54 -13.27 -8.63
C LEU A 104 -3.14 -12.67 -8.83
N ALA A 105 -2.89 -12.09 -10.00
CA ALA A 105 -1.61 -11.42 -10.29
C ALA A 105 -1.38 -10.20 -9.38
N ASN A 106 -2.42 -9.40 -9.10
CA ASN A 106 -2.34 -8.30 -8.13
C ASN A 106 -2.06 -8.80 -6.72
N MET A 107 -2.71 -9.88 -6.27
CA MET A 107 -2.43 -10.50 -4.98
C MET A 107 -0.97 -10.96 -4.89
N MET A 108 -0.47 -11.65 -5.91
CA MET A 108 0.89 -12.17 -5.94
C MET A 108 1.92 -11.06 -6.06
N PHE A 109 1.74 -10.13 -7.00
CA PHE A 109 2.67 -9.01 -7.21
C PHE A 109 2.63 -8.05 -6.02
N GLY A 110 1.45 -7.76 -5.51
CA GLY A 110 1.26 -6.91 -4.36
C GLY A 110 1.96 -7.44 -3.11
N SER A 111 1.84 -8.77 -2.86
CA SER A 111 2.54 -9.43 -1.75
C SER A 111 4.08 -9.42 -1.86
N ILE A 112 4.62 -8.97 -2.96
CA ILE A 112 6.07 -8.80 -3.15
C ILE A 112 6.44 -7.31 -3.09
N SER A 113 5.67 -6.44 -3.78
CA SER A 113 5.96 -5.01 -3.89
C SER A 113 5.50 -4.18 -2.68
N GLY A 114 4.53 -4.68 -1.92
CA GLY A 114 3.93 -3.98 -0.78
C GLY A 114 3.19 -2.68 -1.14
N SER A 115 2.83 -2.50 -2.42
CA SER A 115 2.23 -1.26 -2.95
C SER A 115 1.09 -1.54 -3.91
N ALA A 116 -0.11 -1.00 -3.63
CA ALA A 116 -1.25 -1.08 -4.54
C ALA A 116 -1.01 -0.34 -5.85
N VAL A 117 -0.40 0.83 -5.79
CA VAL A 117 -0.11 1.64 -6.99
C VAL A 117 0.84 0.91 -7.92
N ALA A 118 1.92 0.31 -7.37
CA ALA A 118 2.85 -0.49 -8.15
C ALA A 118 2.16 -1.72 -8.75
N ALA A 119 1.31 -2.42 -7.99
CA ALA A 119 0.55 -3.57 -8.48
C ALA A 119 -0.43 -3.16 -9.58
N ALA A 120 -1.20 -2.09 -9.39
CA ALA A 120 -2.12 -1.58 -10.40
C ALA A 120 -1.42 -1.21 -11.72
N ALA A 121 -0.27 -0.54 -11.62
CA ALA A 121 0.51 -0.14 -12.79
C ALA A 121 1.13 -1.34 -13.52
N ALA A 122 1.77 -2.25 -12.79
CA ALA A 122 2.45 -3.41 -13.37
C ALA A 122 1.47 -4.41 -14.01
N VAL A 123 0.46 -4.81 -13.25
CA VAL A 123 -0.53 -5.80 -13.69
C VAL A 123 -1.51 -5.20 -14.69
N GLY A 124 -2.06 -4.00 -14.37
CA GLY A 124 -2.98 -3.31 -15.25
C GLY A 124 -2.33 -2.89 -16.57
N GLY A 125 -1.12 -2.35 -16.53
CA GLY A 125 -0.37 -1.97 -17.72
C GLY A 125 -0.12 -3.14 -18.67
N THR A 126 0.04 -4.35 -18.12
CA THR A 126 0.26 -5.57 -18.90
C THR A 126 -1.06 -6.20 -19.35
N LEU A 127 -2.06 -6.33 -18.48
CA LEU A 127 -3.28 -7.07 -18.76
C LEU A 127 -4.36 -6.26 -19.47
N ASN A 128 -4.51 -4.96 -19.22
CA ASN A 128 -5.56 -4.16 -19.83
C ASN A 128 -5.53 -4.17 -21.36
N PRO A 129 -4.36 -4.04 -22.04
CA PRO A 129 -4.30 -4.16 -23.50
C PRO A 129 -4.72 -5.54 -24.00
N ILE A 130 -4.39 -6.60 -23.26
CA ILE A 130 -4.74 -7.99 -23.60
C ILE A 130 -6.25 -8.19 -23.44
N GLN A 131 -6.81 -7.77 -22.31
CA GLN A 131 -8.25 -7.85 -22.03
C GLN A 131 -9.06 -7.10 -23.07
N THR A 132 -8.62 -5.90 -23.47
CA THR A 132 -9.31 -5.12 -24.52
C THR A 132 -9.32 -5.85 -25.87
N LYS A 133 -8.19 -6.49 -26.25
CA LYS A 133 -8.12 -7.31 -27.50
C LYS A 133 -9.01 -8.54 -27.43
N GLU A 134 -9.18 -9.13 -26.27
CA GLU A 134 -10.06 -10.29 -26.02
C GLU A 134 -11.54 -9.90 -25.86
N GLY A 135 -11.89 -8.62 -26.07
CA GLY A 135 -13.28 -8.15 -26.05
C GLY A 135 -13.83 -7.82 -24.66
N TYR A 136 -12.96 -7.65 -23.66
CA TYR A 136 -13.40 -7.16 -22.35
C TYR A 136 -13.70 -5.66 -22.41
N ASP A 137 -14.75 -5.24 -21.71
CA ASP A 137 -15.05 -3.83 -21.51
C ASP A 137 -13.91 -3.15 -20.72
N PRO A 138 -13.29 -2.07 -21.24
CA PRO A 138 -12.20 -1.37 -20.56
C PRO A 138 -12.57 -0.87 -19.16
N ALA A 139 -13.83 -0.44 -18.96
CA ALA A 139 -14.30 0.00 -17.65
C ALA A 139 -14.32 -1.17 -16.65
N PHE A 140 -14.75 -2.37 -17.09
CA PHE A 140 -14.72 -3.57 -16.26
C PHE A 140 -13.27 -3.97 -15.91
N SER A 141 -12.38 -4.00 -16.91
CA SER A 141 -10.97 -4.34 -16.71
C SER A 141 -10.28 -3.42 -15.73
N THR A 142 -10.52 -2.11 -15.87
CA THR A 142 -9.98 -1.11 -14.95
C THR A 142 -10.57 -1.25 -13.54
N ALA A 143 -11.88 -1.46 -13.41
CA ALA A 143 -12.53 -1.66 -12.13
C ALA A 143 -11.98 -2.89 -11.38
N VAL A 144 -11.80 -4.02 -12.08
CA VAL A 144 -11.20 -5.22 -11.50
C VAL A 144 -9.77 -4.95 -11.05
N ASN A 145 -8.96 -4.27 -11.87
CA ASN A 145 -7.58 -3.95 -11.53
C ASN A 145 -7.48 -3.06 -10.29
N VAL A 146 -8.27 -1.97 -10.25
CA VAL A 146 -8.27 -1.02 -9.12
C VAL A 146 -8.82 -1.66 -7.84
N SER A 147 -9.85 -2.51 -7.93
CA SER A 147 -10.39 -3.19 -6.76
C SER A 147 -9.45 -4.27 -6.21
N SER A 148 -8.71 -4.94 -7.09
CA SER A 148 -7.82 -6.05 -6.68
C SER A 148 -6.44 -5.58 -6.23
N CYS A 149 -5.91 -4.47 -6.75
CA CYS A 149 -4.57 -4.00 -6.36
C CYS A 149 -4.45 -3.65 -4.87
N ILE A 150 -5.56 -3.32 -4.21
CA ILE A 150 -5.61 -3.04 -2.77
C ILE A 150 -5.16 -4.26 -1.95
N THR A 151 -5.37 -5.48 -2.46
CA THR A 151 -4.86 -6.70 -1.80
C THR A 151 -3.35 -6.67 -1.57
N GLY A 152 -2.60 -5.95 -2.43
CA GLY A 152 -1.17 -5.77 -2.30
C GLY A 152 -0.72 -4.90 -1.12
N LEU A 153 -1.66 -4.21 -0.46
CA LEU A 153 -1.38 -3.47 0.77
C LEU A 153 -1.73 -4.29 2.02
N LEU A 154 -2.63 -5.25 1.86
CA LEU A 154 -3.07 -6.12 2.94
C LEU A 154 -2.20 -7.36 3.05
N ILE A 155 -1.85 -7.99 1.92
CA ILE A 155 -1.00 -9.19 1.91
C ILE A 155 0.46 -8.78 2.08
N PRO A 156 1.14 -9.27 3.15
CA PRO A 156 2.52 -8.89 3.44
C PRO A 156 3.55 -9.41 2.42
N PRO A 157 4.74 -8.77 2.35
CA PRO A 157 5.14 -7.57 3.08
C PRO A 157 4.45 -6.30 2.57
N SER A 158 4.07 -5.41 3.48
CA SER A 158 3.32 -4.19 3.17
C SER A 158 3.96 -2.97 3.84
N ASN A 159 4.25 -1.94 3.05
CA ASN A 159 4.79 -0.68 3.55
C ASN A 159 3.82 0.01 4.54
N VAL A 160 2.53 -0.10 4.28
CA VAL A 160 1.49 0.51 5.12
C VAL A 160 1.42 -0.14 6.49
N LEU A 161 1.52 -1.46 6.57
CA LEU A 161 1.53 -2.16 7.86
C LEU A 161 2.79 -1.82 8.69
N ILE A 162 3.92 -1.50 8.04
CA ILE A 162 5.12 -1.02 8.72
C ILE A 162 4.88 0.38 9.29
N VAL A 163 4.31 1.30 8.49
CA VAL A 163 3.95 2.66 8.96
C VAL A 163 2.96 2.57 10.12
N PHE A 164 1.92 1.75 9.97
CA PHE A 164 0.93 1.53 11.03
C PHE A 164 1.55 1.00 12.33
N SER A 165 2.49 0.05 12.23
CA SER A 165 3.21 -0.46 13.41
C SER A 165 3.85 0.65 14.24
N LEU A 166 4.42 1.66 13.56
CA LEU A 166 5.10 2.77 14.20
C LEU A 166 4.13 3.79 14.79
N THR A 167 3.08 4.14 14.04
CA THR A 167 2.07 5.12 14.47
C THR A 167 1.17 4.58 15.58
N ALA A 168 0.90 3.29 15.60
CA ALA A 168 0.10 2.62 16.62
C ALA A 168 0.86 2.33 17.94
N GLY A 169 2.04 2.92 18.14
CA GLY A 169 2.79 2.80 19.39
C GLY A 169 3.68 1.57 19.50
N GLY A 170 4.20 1.07 18.38
CA GLY A 170 5.19 -0.02 18.37
C GLY A 170 4.60 -1.43 18.37
N VAL A 171 3.45 -1.61 17.75
CA VAL A 171 2.88 -2.94 17.50
C VAL A 171 3.85 -3.76 16.63
N SER A 172 4.01 -5.06 16.93
CA SER A 172 4.91 -5.93 16.19
C SER A 172 4.56 -5.99 14.71
N VAL A 173 5.53 -5.64 13.84
CA VAL A 173 5.38 -5.75 12.37
C VAL A 173 5.06 -7.18 11.95
N ALA A 174 5.69 -8.19 12.58
CA ALA A 174 5.42 -9.60 12.30
C ALA A 174 3.97 -9.98 12.60
N SER A 175 3.43 -9.50 13.73
CA SER A 175 2.02 -9.74 14.10
C SER A 175 1.05 -9.07 13.15
N LEU A 176 1.34 -7.84 12.71
CA LEU A 176 0.53 -7.14 11.71
C LEU A 176 0.57 -7.84 10.36
N PHE A 177 1.73 -8.33 9.96
CA PHE A 177 1.87 -9.10 8.73
C PHE A 177 1.02 -10.38 8.78
N MET A 178 1.07 -11.12 9.89
CA MET A 178 0.20 -12.30 10.06
C MET A 178 -1.29 -11.94 9.99
N ALA A 179 -1.69 -10.85 10.63
CA ALA A 179 -3.07 -10.38 10.61
C ALA A 179 -3.54 -9.93 9.22
N GLY A 180 -2.64 -9.41 8.38
CA GLY A 180 -2.95 -8.93 7.03
C GLY A 180 -3.30 -10.02 6.01
N TYR A 181 -2.82 -11.25 6.20
CA TYR A 181 -3.09 -12.34 5.25
C TYR A 181 -4.58 -12.65 5.10
N LEU A 182 -5.28 -12.79 6.22
CA LEU A 182 -6.70 -13.19 6.20
C LEU A 182 -7.58 -12.17 5.47
N PRO A 183 -7.57 -10.87 5.82
CA PRO A 183 -8.38 -9.87 5.12
C PRO A 183 -7.93 -9.69 3.66
N GLY A 184 -6.63 -9.77 3.36
CA GLY A 184 -6.13 -9.66 2.00
C GLY A 184 -6.61 -10.79 1.10
N ILE A 185 -6.56 -12.04 1.58
CA ILE A 185 -7.07 -13.21 0.84
C ILE A 185 -8.60 -13.12 0.67
N LEU A 186 -9.33 -12.78 1.74
CA LEU A 186 -10.79 -12.63 1.68
C LEU A 186 -11.21 -11.56 0.68
N MET A 187 -10.51 -10.44 0.66
CA MET A 187 -10.76 -9.37 -0.32
C MET A 187 -10.52 -9.85 -1.74
N GLY A 188 -9.39 -10.50 -2.00
CA GLY A 188 -9.09 -11.07 -3.32
C GLY A 188 -10.15 -12.07 -3.78
N LEU A 189 -10.57 -12.97 -2.90
CA LEU A 189 -11.64 -13.94 -3.18
C LEU A 189 -12.99 -13.25 -3.45
N ALA A 190 -13.33 -12.22 -2.67
CA ALA A 190 -14.57 -11.45 -2.89
C ALA A 190 -14.57 -10.78 -4.27
N VAL A 191 -13.45 -10.14 -4.65
CA VAL A 191 -13.32 -9.53 -6.00
C VAL A 191 -13.38 -10.61 -7.09
N MET A 192 -12.76 -11.79 -6.90
CA MET A 192 -12.87 -12.91 -7.84
C MET A 192 -14.31 -13.40 -8.02
N ILE A 193 -15.08 -13.52 -6.93
CA ILE A 193 -16.49 -13.93 -6.99
C ILE A 193 -17.31 -12.92 -7.78
N VAL A 194 -17.19 -11.63 -7.47
CA VAL A 194 -17.89 -10.56 -8.19
C VAL A 194 -17.48 -10.52 -9.67
N CYS A 195 -16.17 -10.63 -9.95
CA CYS A 195 -15.63 -10.73 -11.29
C CYS A 195 -16.26 -11.89 -12.07
N GLY A 196 -16.33 -13.09 -11.47
CA GLY A 196 -16.91 -14.28 -12.07
C GLY A 196 -18.40 -14.13 -12.37
N ILE A 197 -19.18 -13.53 -11.46
CA ILE A 197 -20.62 -13.26 -11.66
C ILE A 197 -20.82 -12.32 -12.85
N ILE A 198 -20.09 -11.21 -12.90
CA ILE A 198 -20.20 -10.22 -13.99
C ILE A 198 -19.73 -10.83 -15.31
N ALA A 199 -18.60 -11.55 -15.31
CA ALA A 199 -18.04 -12.18 -16.49
C ALA A 199 -18.99 -13.21 -17.11
N LYS A 200 -19.66 -14.03 -16.26
CA LYS A 200 -20.67 -14.98 -16.70
C LYS A 200 -21.88 -14.27 -17.32
N ARG A 201 -22.34 -13.16 -16.70
CA ARG A 201 -23.49 -12.37 -17.23
C ARG A 201 -23.17 -11.68 -18.54
N ARG A 202 -21.94 -11.22 -18.73
CA ARG A 202 -21.50 -10.52 -19.95
C ARG A 202 -20.97 -11.45 -21.04
N GLY A 203 -20.85 -12.76 -20.76
CA GLY A 203 -20.39 -13.76 -21.72
C GLY A 203 -18.93 -13.62 -22.12
N TYR A 204 -18.06 -13.17 -21.20
CA TYR A 204 -16.63 -13.02 -21.50
C TYR A 204 -15.95 -14.35 -21.81
N PRO A 205 -14.92 -14.34 -22.70
CA PRO A 205 -14.28 -15.55 -23.19
C PRO A 205 -13.61 -16.35 -22.09
N LEU A 206 -13.47 -17.66 -22.37
CA LEU A 206 -12.71 -18.60 -21.58
C LEU A 206 -11.26 -18.61 -22.11
N SER A 207 -10.28 -18.60 -21.23
CA SER A 207 -8.88 -18.83 -21.68
C SER A 207 -8.68 -20.26 -22.20
N GLU A 208 -7.67 -20.43 -23.04
CA GLU A 208 -7.25 -21.74 -23.51
C GLU A 208 -6.70 -22.58 -22.35
N LYS A 209 -6.82 -23.90 -22.46
CA LYS A 209 -6.23 -24.82 -21.48
C LYS A 209 -4.71 -24.78 -21.57
N ALA A 210 -4.06 -24.40 -20.49
CA ALA A 210 -2.62 -24.57 -20.40
C ALA A 210 -2.24 -26.06 -20.38
N THR A 211 -1.25 -26.43 -21.17
CA THR A 211 -0.65 -27.76 -21.14
C THR A 211 0.18 -27.93 -19.87
N PHE A 212 0.32 -29.16 -19.36
CA PHE A 212 1.15 -29.43 -18.18
C PHE A 212 2.59 -28.88 -18.32
N ALA A 213 3.16 -28.99 -19.52
CA ALA A 213 4.50 -28.43 -19.83
C ALA A 213 4.52 -26.90 -19.70
N GLN A 214 3.46 -26.19 -20.16
CA GLN A 214 3.33 -24.74 -20.00
C GLN A 214 3.17 -24.37 -18.52
N ALA A 215 2.42 -25.17 -17.75
CA ALA A 215 2.24 -24.97 -16.32
C ALA A 215 3.56 -25.10 -15.56
N CYS A 216 4.33 -26.17 -15.81
CA CYS A 216 5.63 -26.35 -15.20
C CYS A 216 6.60 -25.22 -15.59
N LYS A 217 6.60 -24.81 -16.84
CA LYS A 217 7.45 -23.69 -17.30
C LYS A 217 7.07 -22.39 -16.60
N ALA A 218 5.79 -22.02 -16.57
CA ALA A 218 5.34 -20.79 -15.90
C ALA A 218 5.67 -20.79 -14.39
N PHE A 219 5.54 -21.95 -13.75
CA PHE A 219 5.92 -22.11 -12.34
C PHE A 219 7.43 -21.94 -12.13
N LEU A 220 8.27 -22.59 -12.95
CA LEU A 220 9.72 -22.47 -12.84
C LEU A 220 10.21 -21.05 -13.14
N ASP A 221 9.60 -20.37 -14.11
CA ASP A 221 9.92 -18.97 -14.46
C ASP A 221 9.52 -18.00 -13.34
N ALA A 222 8.43 -18.26 -12.62
CA ALA A 222 7.96 -17.45 -11.50
C ALA A 222 8.61 -17.82 -10.14
N LEU A 223 9.16 -19.02 -10.02
CA LEU A 223 9.72 -19.57 -8.78
C LEU A 223 10.75 -18.64 -8.13
N PRO A 224 11.72 -18.04 -8.84
CA PRO A 224 12.66 -17.11 -8.22
C PRO A 224 11.96 -15.89 -7.61
N SER A 225 10.90 -15.39 -8.25
CA SER A 225 10.13 -14.26 -7.73
C SER A 225 9.32 -14.64 -6.49
N LEU A 226 8.75 -15.84 -6.45
CA LEU A 226 8.03 -16.36 -5.29
C LEU A 226 8.97 -16.65 -4.10
N LEU A 227 10.19 -17.13 -4.36
CA LEU A 227 11.18 -17.36 -3.32
C LEU A 227 11.49 -16.09 -2.52
N LEU A 228 11.41 -14.92 -3.13
CA LEU A 228 11.59 -13.66 -2.43
C LEU A 228 10.58 -13.51 -1.28
N VAL A 229 9.31 -13.82 -1.54
CA VAL A 229 8.27 -13.76 -0.48
C VAL A 229 8.61 -14.72 0.66
N PHE A 230 9.01 -15.94 0.33
CA PHE A 230 9.37 -16.94 1.34
C PHE A 230 10.60 -16.52 2.16
N ILE A 231 11.61 -15.91 1.53
CA ILE A 231 12.82 -15.43 2.22
C ILE A 231 12.45 -14.27 3.14
N VAL A 232 11.76 -13.26 2.64
CA VAL A 232 11.39 -12.06 3.40
C VAL A 232 10.43 -12.43 4.53
N MET A 233 9.32 -13.09 4.22
CA MET A 233 8.31 -13.42 5.21
C MET A 233 8.75 -14.50 6.16
N GLY A 234 9.41 -15.54 5.66
CA GLY A 234 9.96 -16.61 6.49
C GLY A 234 11.01 -16.08 7.47
N GLY A 235 11.86 -15.14 7.03
CA GLY A 235 12.85 -14.51 7.87
C GLY A 235 12.26 -13.60 8.96
N ILE A 236 11.25 -12.80 8.62
CA ILE A 236 10.56 -11.91 9.58
C ILE A 236 9.74 -12.74 10.58
N LEU A 237 8.93 -13.69 10.13
CA LEU A 237 8.07 -14.50 10.98
C LEU A 237 8.88 -15.50 11.83
N GLY A 238 10.00 -15.99 11.29
CA GLY A 238 10.95 -16.83 12.01
C GLY A 238 11.82 -16.06 13.01
N GLY A 239 11.70 -14.71 13.06
CA GLY A 239 12.51 -13.87 13.97
C GLY A 239 13.99 -13.81 13.59
N ILE A 240 14.35 -14.21 12.35
CA ILE A 240 15.73 -14.20 11.86
C ILE A 240 16.14 -12.79 11.43
N PHE A 241 15.20 -12.04 10.83
CA PHE A 241 15.41 -10.70 10.31
C PHE A 241 14.38 -9.72 10.89
N THR A 242 14.82 -8.49 11.13
CA THR A 242 13.93 -7.34 11.29
C THR A 242 13.34 -6.94 9.94
N ALA A 243 12.27 -6.13 9.95
CA ALA A 243 11.68 -5.63 8.71
C ALA A 243 12.69 -4.82 7.86
N ALA A 244 13.58 -4.06 8.49
CA ALA A 244 14.63 -3.30 7.82
C ALA A 244 15.66 -4.22 7.15
N GLU A 245 16.15 -5.24 7.85
CA GLU A 245 17.09 -6.21 7.27
C GLU A 245 16.45 -7.01 6.13
N ALA A 246 15.22 -7.46 6.33
CA ALA A 246 14.47 -8.19 5.29
C ALA A 246 14.26 -7.34 4.03
N SER A 247 14.01 -6.03 4.18
CA SER A 247 13.86 -5.11 3.06
C SER A 247 15.18 -4.90 2.29
N ALA A 248 16.31 -4.84 3.01
CA ALA A 248 17.63 -4.78 2.37
C ALA A 248 17.94 -6.07 1.58
N ILE A 249 17.60 -7.24 2.14
CA ILE A 249 17.69 -8.53 1.43
C ILE A 249 16.79 -8.52 0.18
N ALA A 250 15.57 -7.97 0.29
CA ALA A 250 14.66 -7.86 -0.83
C ALA A 250 15.26 -7.01 -1.97
N VAL A 251 15.93 -5.88 -1.66
CA VAL A 251 16.63 -5.06 -2.67
C VAL A 251 17.73 -5.85 -3.37
N VAL A 252 18.62 -6.48 -2.60
CA VAL A 252 19.73 -7.25 -3.18
C VAL A 252 19.20 -8.39 -4.05
N TYR A 253 18.22 -9.12 -3.56
CA TYR A 253 17.63 -10.23 -4.29
C TYR A 253 16.94 -9.79 -5.59
N THR A 254 16.11 -8.74 -5.53
CA THR A 254 15.42 -8.20 -6.71
C THR A 254 16.39 -7.59 -7.71
N PHE A 255 17.45 -6.95 -7.23
CA PHE A 255 18.53 -6.45 -8.09
C PHE A 255 19.20 -7.60 -8.86
N ILE A 256 19.58 -8.69 -8.19
CA ILE A 256 20.15 -9.87 -8.83
C ILE A 256 19.19 -10.46 -9.86
N LEU A 257 17.90 -10.59 -9.50
CA LEU A 257 16.90 -11.11 -10.44
C LEU A 257 16.74 -10.21 -11.67
N SER A 258 16.53 -8.91 -11.47
CA SER A 258 16.13 -7.98 -12.53
C SER A 258 17.29 -7.60 -13.45
N VAL A 259 18.51 -7.45 -12.89
CA VAL A 259 19.69 -6.98 -13.64
C VAL A 259 20.54 -8.14 -14.16
N LEU A 260 20.80 -9.16 -13.32
CA LEU A 260 21.76 -10.22 -13.66
C LEU A 260 21.08 -11.44 -14.29
N ILE A 261 19.97 -11.91 -13.74
CA ILE A 261 19.29 -13.14 -14.19
C ILE A 261 18.33 -12.85 -15.34
N TYR A 262 17.37 -11.98 -15.14
CA TYR A 262 16.35 -11.64 -16.14
C TYR A 262 16.86 -10.65 -17.19
N ARG A 263 17.83 -9.81 -16.82
CA ARG A 263 18.47 -8.80 -17.69
C ARG A 263 17.47 -7.83 -18.34
N GLU A 264 16.34 -7.62 -17.70
CA GLU A 264 15.29 -6.69 -18.14
C GLU A 264 15.68 -5.25 -17.79
N VAL A 265 16.34 -5.03 -16.63
CA VAL A 265 16.84 -3.74 -16.20
C VAL A 265 18.29 -3.59 -16.62
N LYS A 266 18.56 -2.58 -17.46
CA LYS A 266 19.92 -2.25 -17.87
C LYS A 266 20.60 -1.35 -16.85
N TRP A 267 21.92 -1.45 -16.73
CA TRP A 267 22.71 -0.59 -15.83
C TRP A 267 22.44 0.92 -16.03
N ARG A 268 22.11 1.32 -17.25
CA ARG A 268 21.80 2.71 -17.63
C ARG A 268 20.45 3.17 -17.08
N ASP A 269 19.55 2.28 -16.75
CA ASP A 269 18.20 2.58 -16.24
C ASP A 269 18.20 2.73 -14.70
N LEU A 270 19.21 2.18 -14.02
CA LEU A 270 19.32 2.20 -12.56
C LEU A 270 19.25 3.61 -11.96
N PRO A 271 19.95 4.64 -12.46
CA PRO A 271 19.87 5.99 -11.89
C PRO A 271 18.43 6.54 -11.91
N LYS A 272 17.67 6.23 -12.97
CA LYS A 272 16.26 6.64 -13.08
C LYS A 272 15.40 5.93 -12.04
N LEU A 273 15.54 4.61 -11.89
CA LEU A 273 14.78 3.81 -10.93
C LEU A 273 15.11 4.19 -9.47
N ILE A 274 16.38 4.50 -9.20
CA ILE A 274 16.80 5.04 -7.89
C ILE A 274 16.12 6.39 -7.64
N LEU A 275 16.16 7.30 -8.62
CA LEU A 275 15.54 8.62 -8.48
C LEU A 275 14.03 8.52 -8.23
N GLU A 276 13.30 7.68 -8.98
CA GLU A 276 11.88 7.42 -8.78
C GLU A 276 11.60 6.91 -7.36
N SER A 277 12.42 5.98 -6.87
CA SER A 277 12.30 5.44 -5.52
C SER A 277 12.62 6.47 -4.44
N VAL A 278 13.63 7.32 -4.65
CA VAL A 278 13.99 8.41 -3.74
C VAL A 278 12.86 9.44 -3.66
N VAL A 279 12.28 9.83 -4.78
CA VAL A 279 11.16 10.78 -4.80
C VAL A 279 9.96 10.22 -4.02
N THR A 280 9.57 8.97 -4.30
CA THR A 280 8.46 8.32 -3.59
C THR A 280 8.76 8.20 -2.09
N THR A 281 9.95 7.76 -1.73
CA THR A 281 10.39 7.66 -0.32
C THR A 281 10.35 9.01 0.38
N SER A 282 10.83 10.07 -0.28
CA SER A 282 10.84 11.42 0.31
C SER A 282 9.43 11.93 0.61
N ILE A 283 8.47 11.66 -0.29
CA ILE A 283 7.07 12.03 -0.08
C ILE A 283 6.51 11.29 1.15
N VAL A 284 6.73 9.98 1.25
CA VAL A 284 6.24 9.16 2.36
C VAL A 284 6.87 9.58 3.69
N LEU A 285 8.19 9.76 3.74
CA LEU A 285 8.87 10.18 4.96
C LEU A 285 8.46 11.58 5.40
N LEU A 286 8.34 12.54 4.49
CA LEU A 286 7.85 13.87 4.81
C LEU A 286 6.44 13.84 5.40
N LEU A 287 5.59 12.99 4.84
CA LEU A 287 4.23 12.80 5.30
C LEU A 287 4.21 12.22 6.73
N ILE A 288 5.00 11.17 7.00
CA ILE A 288 5.14 10.59 8.34
C ILE A 288 5.65 11.64 9.34
N GLY A 289 6.69 12.40 8.97
CA GLY A 289 7.24 13.42 9.84
C GLY A 289 6.22 14.48 10.25
N PHE A 290 5.45 15.01 9.30
CA PHE A 290 4.39 15.98 9.59
C PHE A 290 3.21 15.36 10.34
N SER A 291 2.87 14.09 10.07
CA SER A 291 1.81 13.38 10.79
C SER A 291 2.15 13.20 12.27
N VAL A 292 3.41 12.93 12.61
CA VAL A 292 3.86 12.88 14.01
C VAL A 292 3.70 14.24 14.69
N GLY A 293 4.04 15.34 14.00
CA GLY A 293 3.80 16.69 14.47
C GLY A 293 2.32 16.98 14.71
N MET A 294 1.46 16.59 13.75
CA MET A 294 0.00 16.75 13.84
C MET A 294 -0.58 15.94 14.99
N SER A 295 -0.17 14.68 15.16
CA SER A 295 -0.59 13.82 16.25
C SER A 295 -0.26 14.42 17.62
N TRP A 296 0.92 15.03 17.75
CA TRP A 296 1.29 15.74 18.97
C TRP A 296 0.40 16.96 19.22
N ALA A 297 0.12 17.77 18.19
CA ALA A 297 -0.77 18.93 18.31
C ALA A 297 -2.19 18.51 18.70
N MET A 298 -2.71 17.45 18.10
CA MET A 298 -4.03 16.88 18.44
C MET A 298 -4.09 16.41 19.89
N THR A 299 -3.06 15.69 20.35
CA THR A 299 -3.00 15.18 21.74
C THR A 299 -2.94 16.33 22.73
N ASN A 300 -2.18 17.38 22.43
CA ASN A 300 -2.04 18.55 23.31
C ASN A 300 -3.29 19.43 23.37
N ALA A 301 -4.16 19.32 22.35
CA ALA A 301 -5.46 19.98 22.27
C ALA A 301 -6.63 19.07 22.72
N ASP A 302 -6.36 17.94 23.38
CA ASP A 302 -7.33 16.95 23.85
C ASP A 302 -8.34 16.45 22.79
N ILE A 303 -8.00 16.63 21.48
CA ILE A 303 -8.87 16.24 20.36
C ILE A 303 -9.24 14.75 20.41
N PRO A 304 -8.32 13.78 20.68
CA PRO A 304 -8.69 12.37 20.78
C PRO A 304 -9.76 12.09 21.85
N TYR A 305 -9.69 12.77 23.00
CA TYR A 305 -10.70 12.65 24.05
C TYR A 305 -12.04 13.19 23.60
N MET A 306 -12.06 14.36 22.96
CA MET A 306 -13.29 14.94 22.39
C MET A 306 -13.97 14.01 21.39
N ILE A 307 -13.19 13.36 20.52
CA ILE A 307 -13.72 12.39 19.54
C ILE A 307 -14.25 11.14 20.26
N SER A 308 -13.50 10.63 21.24
CA SER A 308 -13.93 9.48 22.05
C SER A 308 -15.25 9.74 22.78
N ASP A 309 -15.36 10.88 23.45
CA ASP A 309 -16.57 11.26 24.19
C ASP A 309 -17.77 11.46 23.23
N ALA A 310 -17.53 12.03 22.07
CA ALA A 310 -18.56 12.18 21.04
C ALA A 310 -19.05 10.81 20.52
N LEU A 311 -18.16 9.85 20.31
CA LEU A 311 -18.52 8.49 19.86
C LEU A 311 -19.26 7.71 20.95
N MET A 312 -18.79 7.77 22.22
CA MET A 312 -19.46 7.15 23.36
C MET A 312 -20.82 7.79 23.66
N GLY A 313 -20.98 9.09 23.40
CA GLY A 313 -22.25 9.78 23.51
C GLY A 313 -23.34 9.31 22.52
N ILE A 314 -22.94 8.62 21.43
CA ILE A 314 -23.87 8.06 20.44
C ILE A 314 -24.37 6.67 20.88
N SER A 315 -23.49 5.81 21.39
CA SER A 315 -23.83 4.44 21.78
C SER A 315 -22.78 3.82 22.69
N ASP A 316 -23.24 3.06 23.67
CA ASP A 316 -22.38 2.21 24.52
C ASP A 316 -22.07 0.84 23.88
N ASN A 317 -22.70 0.53 22.76
CA ASN A 317 -22.52 -0.77 22.10
C ASN A 317 -21.22 -0.79 21.27
N PRO A 318 -20.24 -1.66 21.58
CA PRO A 318 -18.97 -1.74 20.87
C PRO A 318 -19.11 -1.95 19.35
N LEU A 319 -20.12 -2.71 18.91
CA LEU A 319 -20.36 -2.96 17.48
C LEU A 319 -20.81 -1.68 16.75
N VAL A 320 -21.61 -0.85 17.40
CA VAL A 320 -22.05 0.43 16.82
C VAL A 320 -20.88 1.39 16.74
N ILE A 321 -20.04 1.46 17.78
CA ILE A 321 -18.83 2.30 17.77
C ILE A 321 -17.88 1.86 16.65
N LEU A 322 -17.62 0.56 16.52
CA LEU A 322 -16.79 0.03 15.44
C LEU A 322 -17.37 0.34 14.04
N LEU A 323 -18.69 0.27 13.88
CA LEU A 323 -19.35 0.65 12.64
C LEU A 323 -19.18 2.14 12.33
N LEU A 324 -19.34 3.01 13.33
CA LEU A 324 -19.12 4.45 13.18
C LEU A 324 -17.67 4.77 12.78
N ILE A 325 -16.70 4.14 13.45
CA ILE A 325 -15.28 4.27 13.09
C ILE A 325 -15.06 3.85 11.64
N ASN A 326 -15.61 2.71 11.20
CA ASN A 326 -15.50 2.27 9.82
C ASN A 326 -16.09 3.28 8.83
N ILE A 327 -17.25 3.88 9.14
CA ILE A 327 -17.87 4.90 8.28
C ILE A 327 -16.96 6.13 8.18
N VAL A 328 -16.40 6.59 9.29
CA VAL A 328 -15.46 7.74 9.31
C VAL A 328 -14.22 7.41 8.46
N LEU A 329 -13.62 6.24 8.64
CA LEU A 329 -12.46 5.81 7.86
C LEU A 329 -12.77 5.68 6.36
N LEU A 330 -13.96 5.21 5.99
CA LEU A 330 -14.39 5.18 4.58
C LEU A 330 -14.50 6.58 3.99
N ILE A 331 -15.07 7.53 4.74
CA ILE A 331 -15.17 8.93 4.28
C ILE A 331 -13.77 9.54 4.11
N VAL A 332 -12.89 9.35 5.10
CA VAL A 332 -11.50 9.84 5.04
C VAL A 332 -10.76 9.22 3.85
N GLY A 333 -10.92 7.92 3.64
CA GLY A 333 -10.26 7.19 2.54
C GLY A 333 -10.71 7.59 1.13
N ILE A 334 -11.84 8.29 0.97
CA ILE A 334 -12.25 8.86 -0.34
C ILE A 334 -11.31 10.00 -0.75
N PHE A 335 -10.82 10.78 0.22
CA PHE A 335 -10.04 12.01 -0.03
C PHE A 335 -8.55 11.83 0.18
N MET A 336 -8.14 10.82 0.93
CA MET A 336 -6.76 10.62 1.35
C MET A 336 -6.25 9.25 0.90
N ASP A 337 -4.97 9.21 0.52
CA ASP A 337 -4.24 7.95 0.43
C ASP A 337 -4.06 7.37 1.84
N MET A 338 -3.83 6.07 1.96
CA MET A 338 -3.78 5.40 3.25
C MET A 338 -2.54 5.74 4.10
N THR A 339 -1.49 6.29 3.49
CA THR A 339 -0.31 6.72 4.25
C THR A 339 -0.58 7.95 5.12
N PRO A 340 -1.35 8.97 4.66
CA PRO A 340 -1.73 10.11 5.48
C PRO A 340 -2.97 9.86 6.36
N ALA A 341 -3.82 8.87 6.05
CA ALA A 341 -5.03 8.53 6.80
C ALA A 341 -4.72 7.79 8.09
#